data_65f7e532cabc13fa7be9be3ec63e7793
#
_entry.id   65f7e532cabc13fa7be9be3ec63e7793
#
_cell.length_a   1.000
_cell.length_b   1.000
_cell.length_c   1.000
_cell.angle_alpha   90.00
_cell.angle_beta   90.00
_cell.angle_gamma   90.00
#
_symmetry.space_group_name_H-M   'P 1'
#
loop_
_entity.id
_entity.type
_entity.pdbx_description
1 polymer ?
#
loop_
_entity_poly.entity_id
_entity_poly.type
_entity_poly.pdbx_seq_one_letter_code
_entity_poly.pdbx_strand_id
1 'polypeptide(L)'
;MTDEFSQTADGLIRSCDRAALGTVMPSAAGIGAWPYVSLVLVAVDHDLSPILLLSDLAEHSRAIADHPRVSLLFDGTADLVQPLTGPRVSLLGKIAETHDERLKRRFLARHPDAVMYAGFKDFRFYRVTPERAHLVAGFGKIAWIEASEMPAVPPLTGLIEGEESIVRHMNEDHRQAIQLYAGKLLGLPGSNWTMTGIDAAGIDLRQAGQVARLAFPSPLASADEARGALISLLRAVRDN
;
A
#
# COMPACT_ATOMS: atom_id res chain seq x y z
N MET A 1 -0.85 -23.72 0.94
CA MET A 1 -0.69 -23.12 -0.41
C MET A 1 -1.48 -21.82 -0.58
N THR A 2 -2.79 -21.80 -0.32
CA THR A 2 -3.61 -20.56 -0.45
C THR A 2 -3.08 -19.44 0.45
N ASP A 3 -2.73 -19.75 1.69
CA ASP A 3 -2.20 -18.82 2.67
C ASP A 3 -0.87 -18.16 2.23
N GLU A 4 0.07 -18.91 1.64
CA GLU A 4 1.34 -18.40 1.11
C GLU A 4 1.14 -17.40 -0.03
N PHE A 5 0.19 -17.65 -0.92
CA PHE A 5 -0.13 -16.75 -2.03
C PHE A 5 -0.78 -15.46 -1.54
N SER A 6 -1.71 -15.55 -0.58
CA SER A 6 -2.34 -14.38 0.04
C SER A 6 -1.32 -13.52 0.79
N GLN A 7 -0.39 -14.13 1.54
CA GLN A 7 0.69 -13.42 2.22
C GLN A 7 1.65 -12.73 1.23
N THR A 8 1.99 -13.40 0.12
CA THR A 8 2.86 -12.82 -0.91
C THR A 8 2.17 -11.63 -1.59
N ALA A 9 0.90 -11.74 -1.93
CA ALA A 9 0.12 -10.67 -2.54
C ALA A 9 -0.04 -9.48 -1.57
N ASP A 10 -0.39 -9.73 -0.31
CA ASP A 10 -0.51 -8.73 0.76
C ASP A 10 0.81 -7.95 0.92
N GLY A 11 1.92 -8.66 1.10
CA GLY A 11 3.24 -8.05 1.24
C GLY A 11 3.62 -7.16 0.07
N LEU A 12 3.35 -7.59 -1.18
CA LEU A 12 3.65 -6.81 -2.37
C LEU A 12 2.76 -5.58 -2.48
N ILE A 13 1.44 -5.72 -2.29
CA ILE A 13 0.50 -4.59 -2.36
C ILE A 13 0.89 -3.50 -1.34
N ARG A 14 1.25 -3.89 -0.10
CA ARG A 14 1.63 -2.94 0.95
C ARG A 14 3.01 -2.29 0.71
N SER A 15 3.93 -2.99 0.03
CA SER A 15 5.28 -2.46 -0.21
C SER A 15 5.32 -1.42 -1.33
N CYS A 16 4.39 -1.45 -2.28
CA CYS A 16 4.35 -0.50 -3.38
C CYS A 16 3.80 0.87 -2.95
N ASP A 17 4.36 1.93 -3.51
CA ASP A 17 3.87 3.32 -3.35
C ASP A 17 3.16 3.85 -4.60
N ARG A 18 3.13 3.07 -5.66
CA ARG A 18 2.50 3.37 -6.95
C ARG A 18 1.99 2.11 -7.61
N ALA A 19 1.05 2.29 -8.53
CA ALA A 19 0.51 1.20 -9.33
C ALA A 19 0.09 1.70 -10.71
N ALA A 20 0.02 0.78 -11.68
CA ALA A 20 -0.64 1.06 -12.94
C ALA A 20 -2.15 0.85 -12.76
N LEU A 21 -2.92 1.94 -12.87
CA LEU A 21 -4.37 1.94 -12.77
C LEU A 21 -4.99 1.69 -14.14
N GLY A 22 -5.66 0.56 -14.28
CA GLY A 22 -6.48 0.22 -15.44
C GLY A 22 -7.93 0.65 -15.26
N THR A 23 -8.44 1.41 -16.23
CA THR A 23 -9.83 1.88 -16.31
C THR A 23 -10.40 1.60 -17.70
N VAL A 24 -11.70 1.73 -17.86
CA VAL A 24 -12.39 1.61 -19.14
C VAL A 24 -12.85 2.98 -19.58
N MET A 25 -12.24 3.51 -20.64
CA MET A 25 -12.66 4.81 -21.18
C MET A 25 -14.09 4.75 -21.73
N PRO A 26 -14.91 5.80 -21.49
CA PRO A 26 -16.24 5.89 -22.08
C PRO A 26 -16.19 5.75 -23.60
N SER A 27 -17.18 5.09 -24.17
CA SER A 27 -17.33 5.02 -25.62
C SER A 27 -17.67 6.40 -26.17
N ALA A 28 -16.73 7.06 -26.82
CA ALA A 28 -17.04 8.24 -27.60
C ALA A 28 -17.63 7.81 -28.94
N ALA A 29 -18.90 8.16 -29.19
CA ALA A 29 -19.54 8.14 -30.51
C ALA A 29 -19.29 6.87 -31.36
N GLY A 30 -19.61 5.68 -30.83
CA GLY A 30 -19.61 4.43 -31.63
C GLY A 30 -18.25 3.71 -31.73
N ILE A 31 -17.21 4.22 -31.10
CA ILE A 31 -15.91 3.55 -31.02
C ILE A 31 -15.87 2.83 -29.67
N GLY A 32 -16.24 1.64 -29.49
CA GLY A 32 -16.28 0.83 -28.27
C GLY A 32 -15.43 1.29 -27.06
N ALA A 33 -15.62 0.73 -25.91
CA ALA A 33 -14.85 1.05 -24.71
C ALA A 33 -13.37 0.64 -24.87
N TRP A 34 -12.43 1.55 -24.60
CA TRP A 34 -11.00 1.25 -24.64
C TRP A 34 -10.46 1.03 -23.23
N PRO A 35 -9.65 -0.04 -22.99
CA PRO A 35 -8.87 -0.12 -21.77
C PRO A 35 -7.82 1.00 -21.75
N TYR A 36 -7.76 1.72 -20.64
CA TYR A 36 -6.82 2.83 -20.44
C TYR A 36 -5.99 2.60 -19.19
N VAL A 37 -4.69 2.84 -19.27
CA VAL A 37 -3.76 2.63 -18.17
C VAL A 37 -3.04 3.93 -17.85
N SER A 38 -2.95 4.25 -16.55
CA SER A 38 -2.23 5.41 -16.04
C SER A 38 -1.44 5.05 -14.77
N LEU A 39 -0.34 5.77 -14.52
CA LEU A 39 0.41 5.63 -13.27
C LEU A 39 -0.26 6.47 -12.18
N VAL A 40 -0.45 5.87 -11.00
CA VAL A 40 -1.02 6.55 -9.83
C VAL A 40 -0.19 6.27 -8.57
N LEU A 41 -0.16 7.23 -7.64
CA LEU A 41 0.36 7.01 -6.30
C LEU A 41 -0.68 6.24 -5.47
N VAL A 42 -0.21 5.34 -4.62
CA VAL A 42 -1.07 4.47 -3.80
C VAL A 42 -0.58 4.45 -2.36
N ALA A 43 -1.50 4.63 -1.42
CA ALA A 43 -1.36 4.13 -0.07
C ALA A 43 -2.35 2.96 0.12
N VAL A 44 -2.13 2.11 1.11
CA VAL A 44 -2.96 0.93 1.33
C VAL A 44 -3.49 0.94 2.76
N ASP A 45 -4.78 0.77 2.94
CA ASP A 45 -5.42 0.68 4.25
C ASP A 45 -5.15 -0.67 4.93
N HIS A 46 -5.52 -0.81 6.18
CA HIS A 46 -5.35 -2.03 6.98
C HIS A 46 -6.04 -3.26 6.36
N ASP A 47 -7.15 -3.05 5.64
CA ASP A 47 -7.92 -4.09 4.96
C ASP A 47 -7.50 -4.33 3.49
N LEU A 48 -6.30 -3.90 3.10
CA LEU A 48 -5.78 -3.92 1.73
C LEU A 48 -6.52 -3.06 0.72
N SER A 49 -7.42 -2.19 1.14
CA SER A 49 -8.04 -1.21 0.24
C SER A 49 -7.04 -0.16 -0.23
N PRO A 50 -6.73 -0.05 -1.53
CA PRO A 50 -5.93 1.04 -2.05
C PRO A 50 -6.61 2.40 -1.88
N ILE A 51 -5.81 3.40 -1.49
CA ILE A 51 -6.21 4.80 -1.34
C ILE A 51 -5.49 5.59 -2.43
N LEU A 52 -6.23 6.37 -3.19
CA LEU A 52 -5.73 7.18 -4.30
C LEU A 52 -6.10 8.65 -4.10
N LEU A 53 -5.28 9.55 -4.65
CA LEU A 53 -5.59 10.97 -4.78
C LEU A 53 -5.53 11.34 -6.26
N LEU A 54 -6.67 11.64 -6.86
CA LEU A 54 -6.82 11.83 -8.30
C LEU A 54 -7.41 13.20 -8.62
N SER A 55 -6.96 13.81 -9.72
CA SER A 55 -7.53 15.05 -10.24
C SER A 55 -8.75 14.75 -11.11
N ASP A 56 -9.82 15.54 -10.96
CA ASP A 56 -11.01 15.49 -11.81
C ASP A 56 -10.70 15.78 -13.29
N LEU A 57 -9.54 16.43 -13.57
CA LEU A 57 -9.10 16.75 -14.92
C LEU A 57 -8.49 15.55 -15.66
N ALA A 58 -8.12 14.50 -14.92
CA ALA A 58 -7.46 13.33 -15.49
C ALA A 58 -8.44 12.41 -16.22
N GLU A 59 -7.99 11.77 -17.31
CA GLU A 59 -8.81 10.85 -18.11
C GLU A 59 -9.30 9.65 -17.30
N HIS A 60 -8.46 9.13 -16.38
CA HIS A 60 -8.89 8.04 -15.50
C HIS A 60 -10.03 8.44 -14.57
N SER A 61 -10.12 9.70 -14.14
CA SER A 61 -11.24 10.17 -13.29
C SER A 61 -12.55 10.23 -14.05
N ARG A 62 -12.52 10.63 -15.33
CA ARG A 62 -13.69 10.58 -16.22
C ARG A 62 -14.14 9.15 -16.47
N ALA A 63 -13.18 8.24 -16.69
CA ALA A 63 -13.47 6.83 -16.88
C ALA A 63 -14.09 6.19 -15.64
N ILE A 64 -13.60 6.54 -14.44
CA ILE A 64 -14.12 6.06 -13.14
C ILE A 64 -15.56 6.54 -12.91
N ALA A 65 -15.87 7.77 -13.26
CA ALA A 65 -17.22 8.32 -13.12
C ALA A 65 -18.27 7.55 -13.95
N ASP A 66 -17.87 7.01 -15.08
CA ASP A 66 -18.72 6.18 -15.95
C ASP A 66 -18.71 4.70 -15.52
N HIS A 67 -17.54 4.15 -15.20
CA HIS A 67 -17.32 2.76 -14.80
C HIS A 67 -16.45 2.64 -13.56
N PRO A 68 -17.02 2.33 -12.37
CA PRO A 68 -16.26 2.28 -11.13
C PRO A 68 -15.42 1.00 -10.95
N ARG A 69 -15.42 0.08 -11.91
CA ARG A 69 -14.55 -1.09 -11.88
C ARG A 69 -13.17 -0.74 -12.40
N VAL A 70 -12.15 -1.07 -11.59
CA VAL A 70 -10.76 -0.76 -11.88
C VAL A 70 -9.89 -1.98 -11.64
N SER A 71 -8.68 -1.94 -12.20
CA SER A 71 -7.60 -2.84 -11.83
C SER A 71 -6.35 -2.03 -11.46
N LEU A 72 -5.60 -2.50 -10.48
CA LEU A 72 -4.32 -1.92 -10.07
C LEU A 72 -3.25 -2.99 -10.20
N LEU A 73 -2.23 -2.75 -11.03
CA LEU A 73 -1.05 -3.61 -11.12
C LEU A 73 0.01 -3.10 -10.15
N PHE A 74 0.29 -3.91 -9.14
CA PHE A 74 1.42 -3.76 -8.23
C PHE A 74 2.59 -4.59 -8.76
N ASP A 75 3.72 -3.93 -9.00
CA ASP A 75 4.88 -4.51 -9.68
C ASP A 75 6.07 -4.60 -8.72
N GLY A 76 6.47 -5.82 -8.37
CA GLY A 76 7.66 -6.11 -7.56
C GLY A 76 8.87 -6.54 -8.40
N THR A 77 8.93 -6.15 -9.67
CA THR A 77 9.96 -6.66 -10.61
C THR A 77 11.00 -5.62 -11.01
N ALA A 78 10.87 -4.36 -10.57
CA ALA A 78 11.64 -3.21 -11.07
C ALA A 78 13.17 -3.40 -11.00
N ASP A 79 13.68 -4.09 -9.98
CA ASP A 79 15.12 -4.26 -9.76
C ASP A 79 15.64 -5.64 -10.22
N LEU A 80 14.82 -6.43 -10.92
CA LEU A 80 15.18 -7.77 -11.35
C LEU A 80 15.78 -7.77 -12.75
N VAL A 81 16.87 -8.52 -12.93
CA VAL A 81 17.50 -8.77 -14.23
C VAL A 81 16.53 -9.41 -15.21
N GLN A 82 15.65 -10.28 -14.69
CA GLN A 82 14.57 -10.92 -15.45
C GLN A 82 13.22 -10.61 -14.81
N PRO A 83 12.51 -9.55 -15.22
CA PRO A 83 11.29 -9.09 -14.57
C PRO A 83 10.19 -10.15 -14.44
N LEU A 84 10.04 -11.04 -15.43
CA LEU A 84 8.98 -12.06 -15.42
C LEU A 84 9.17 -13.15 -14.36
N THR A 85 10.32 -13.21 -13.69
CA THR A 85 10.56 -14.13 -12.56
C THR A 85 10.10 -13.58 -11.24
N GLY A 86 9.83 -12.28 -11.14
CA GLY A 86 9.41 -11.61 -9.91
C GLY A 86 7.90 -11.58 -9.70
N PRO A 87 7.48 -11.20 -8.49
CA PRO A 87 6.07 -11.12 -8.13
C PRO A 87 5.40 -9.88 -8.71
N ARG A 88 4.16 -10.03 -9.19
CA ARG A 88 3.24 -8.96 -9.57
C ARG A 88 1.82 -9.34 -9.24
N VAL A 89 1.02 -8.35 -8.85
CA VAL A 89 -0.39 -8.55 -8.46
C VAL A 89 -1.26 -7.60 -9.25
N SER A 90 -2.26 -8.15 -9.93
CA SER A 90 -3.38 -7.37 -10.48
C SER A 90 -4.54 -7.43 -9.49
N LEU A 91 -4.78 -6.34 -8.75
CA LEU A 91 -5.90 -6.21 -7.84
C LEU A 91 -7.10 -5.65 -8.59
N LEU A 92 -8.21 -6.37 -8.62
CA LEU A 92 -9.47 -5.94 -9.21
C LEU A 92 -10.42 -5.49 -8.11
N GLY A 93 -11.14 -4.38 -8.36
CA GLY A 93 -12.07 -3.87 -7.36
C GLY A 93 -12.96 -2.76 -7.88
N LYS A 94 -13.73 -2.21 -6.96
CA LYS A 94 -14.58 -1.03 -7.20
C LYS A 94 -14.00 0.18 -6.51
N ILE A 95 -13.86 1.27 -7.25
CA ILE A 95 -13.38 2.55 -6.76
C ILE A 95 -14.57 3.47 -6.43
N ALA A 96 -14.47 4.18 -5.32
CA ALA A 96 -15.43 5.22 -4.94
C ALA A 96 -14.70 6.38 -4.26
N GLU A 97 -15.24 7.59 -4.40
CA GLU A 97 -14.78 8.75 -3.64
C GLU A 97 -14.92 8.51 -2.13
N THR A 98 -13.97 8.98 -1.35
CA THR A 98 -13.99 8.88 0.11
C THR A 98 -13.71 10.22 0.76
N HIS A 99 -14.44 10.50 1.84
CA HIS A 99 -14.24 11.67 2.70
C HIS A 99 -13.70 11.27 4.09
N ASP A 100 -13.25 10.03 4.24
CA ASP A 100 -12.66 9.55 5.49
C ASP A 100 -11.31 10.24 5.75
N GLU A 101 -11.27 11.08 6.77
CA GLU A 101 -10.08 11.84 7.15
C GLU A 101 -8.92 10.94 7.60
N ARG A 102 -9.19 9.75 8.13
CA ARG A 102 -8.16 8.77 8.48
C ARG A 102 -7.44 8.27 7.23
N LEU A 103 -8.20 7.92 6.18
CA LEU A 103 -7.63 7.47 4.90
C LEU A 103 -6.80 8.58 4.23
N LYS A 104 -7.28 9.83 4.28
CA LYS A 104 -6.54 10.99 3.77
C LYS A 104 -5.21 11.15 4.51
N ARG A 105 -5.22 11.11 5.86
CA ARG A 105 -3.99 11.22 6.66
C ARG A 105 -3.03 10.08 6.34
N ARG A 106 -3.51 8.84 6.22
CA ARG A 106 -2.67 7.68 5.88
C ARG A 106 -2.03 7.84 4.51
N PHE A 107 -2.77 8.31 3.49
CA PHE A 107 -2.23 8.60 2.17
C PHE A 107 -1.16 9.71 2.24
N LEU A 108 -1.42 10.82 2.92
CA LEU A 108 -0.49 11.94 3.03
C LEU A 108 0.76 11.60 3.85
N ALA A 109 0.66 10.74 4.85
CA ALA A 109 1.81 10.20 5.55
C ALA A 109 2.72 9.37 4.60
N ARG A 110 2.11 8.56 3.74
CA ARG A 110 2.82 7.77 2.73
C ARG A 110 3.40 8.65 1.63
N HIS A 111 2.71 9.74 1.24
CA HIS A 111 3.04 10.66 0.14
C HIS A 111 3.06 12.11 0.62
N PRO A 112 4.06 12.54 1.41
CA PRO A 112 4.09 13.88 1.99
C PRO A 112 4.11 15.00 0.93
N ASP A 113 4.68 14.76 -0.24
CA ASP A 113 4.70 15.75 -1.32
C ASP A 113 3.29 16.03 -1.89
N ALA A 114 2.34 15.10 -1.70
CA ALA A 114 0.95 15.28 -2.13
C ALA A 114 0.20 16.35 -1.34
N VAL A 115 0.69 16.75 -0.16
CA VAL A 115 0.13 17.85 0.64
C VAL A 115 0.02 19.14 -0.18
N MET A 116 0.94 19.36 -1.14
CA MET A 116 0.96 20.56 -1.99
C MET A 116 -0.30 20.72 -2.85
N TYR A 117 -0.95 19.62 -3.25
CA TYR A 117 -2.11 19.63 -4.15
C TYR A 117 -3.35 18.93 -3.58
N ALA A 118 -3.24 18.24 -2.46
CA ALA A 118 -4.37 17.53 -1.84
C ALA A 118 -5.55 18.45 -1.45
N GLY A 119 -5.29 19.75 -1.26
CA GLY A 119 -6.32 20.76 -0.97
C GLY A 119 -6.90 21.44 -2.22
N PHE A 120 -6.47 21.10 -3.43
CA PHE A 120 -7.01 21.71 -4.65
C PHE A 120 -8.43 21.22 -4.92
N LYS A 121 -9.27 22.11 -5.48
CA LYS A 121 -10.71 21.84 -5.69
C LYS A 121 -11.00 20.69 -6.64
N ASP A 122 -10.07 20.38 -7.53
CA ASP A 122 -10.15 19.32 -8.54
C ASP A 122 -9.49 18.02 -8.10
N PHE A 123 -8.94 17.93 -6.88
CA PHE A 123 -8.37 16.69 -6.34
C PHE A 123 -9.31 16.04 -5.33
N ARG A 124 -9.53 14.73 -5.50
CA ARG A 124 -10.40 13.93 -4.63
C ARG A 124 -9.69 12.66 -4.18
N PHE A 125 -10.00 12.28 -2.94
CA PHE A 125 -9.55 10.99 -2.43
C PHE A 125 -10.52 9.89 -2.83
N TYR A 126 -9.96 8.76 -3.22
CA TYR A 126 -10.70 7.56 -3.59
C TYR A 126 -10.22 6.37 -2.79
N ARG A 127 -11.13 5.43 -2.55
CA ARG A 127 -10.85 4.11 -1.99
C ARG A 127 -11.28 3.05 -2.99
N VAL A 128 -10.42 2.04 -3.19
CA VAL A 128 -10.76 0.86 -3.97
C VAL A 128 -11.12 -0.27 -3.01
N THR A 129 -12.33 -0.80 -3.13
CA THR A 129 -12.74 -2.01 -2.41
C THR A 129 -12.29 -3.22 -3.23
N PRO A 130 -11.36 -4.06 -2.73
CA PRO A 130 -10.92 -5.25 -3.43
C PRO A 130 -12.06 -6.25 -3.64
N GLU A 131 -12.13 -6.85 -4.83
CA GLU A 131 -13.03 -7.96 -5.14
C GLU A 131 -12.23 -9.27 -5.31
N ARG A 132 -11.08 -9.21 -5.99
CA ARG A 132 -10.15 -10.33 -6.17
C ARG A 132 -8.80 -9.86 -6.64
N ALA A 133 -7.77 -10.68 -6.45
CA ALA A 133 -6.43 -10.42 -6.94
C ALA A 133 -5.90 -11.59 -7.79
N HIS A 134 -5.09 -11.27 -8.79
CA HIS A 134 -4.36 -12.25 -9.59
C HIS A 134 -2.86 -12.07 -9.30
N LEU A 135 -2.30 -13.01 -8.57
CA LEU A 135 -0.87 -13.07 -8.25
C LEU A 135 -0.15 -13.89 -9.31
N VAL A 136 0.96 -13.38 -9.80
CA VAL A 136 2.00 -14.12 -10.52
C VAL A 136 3.32 -13.90 -9.79
N ALA A 137 3.85 -14.94 -9.16
CA ALA A 137 5.07 -14.87 -8.34
C ALA A 137 6.23 -15.67 -8.95
N GLY A 138 6.39 -15.61 -10.27
CA GLY A 138 7.36 -16.36 -11.05
C GLY A 138 6.74 -17.52 -11.82
N PHE A 139 7.59 -18.35 -12.41
CA PHE A 139 7.12 -19.49 -13.22
C PHE A 139 6.39 -20.52 -12.36
N GLY A 140 5.14 -20.85 -12.77
CA GLY A 140 4.31 -21.85 -12.11
C GLY A 140 3.65 -21.44 -10.80
N LYS A 141 3.97 -20.24 -10.26
CA LYS A 141 3.32 -19.69 -9.06
C LYS A 141 2.29 -18.63 -9.45
N ILE A 142 1.12 -19.10 -9.86
CA ILE A 142 0.01 -18.27 -10.33
C ILE A 142 -1.23 -18.63 -9.51
N ALA A 143 -1.92 -17.64 -8.96
CA ALA A 143 -3.14 -17.84 -8.19
C ALA A 143 -4.12 -16.67 -8.35
N TRP A 144 -5.42 -17.00 -8.36
CA TRP A 144 -6.48 -16.06 -8.04
C TRP A 144 -6.76 -16.13 -6.55
N ILE A 145 -6.93 -14.98 -5.93
CA ILE A 145 -7.18 -14.79 -4.50
C ILE A 145 -8.47 -13.99 -4.39
N GLU A 146 -9.46 -14.53 -3.74
CA GLU A 146 -10.76 -13.87 -3.56
C GLU A 146 -10.71 -12.85 -2.39
N ALA A 147 -11.64 -11.89 -2.37
CA ALA A 147 -11.68 -10.85 -1.33
C ALA A 147 -11.78 -11.43 0.09
N SER A 148 -12.41 -12.60 0.26
CA SER A 148 -12.51 -13.29 1.55
C SER A 148 -11.19 -13.86 2.06
N GLU A 149 -10.18 -13.95 1.21
CA GLU A 149 -8.83 -14.42 1.52
C GLU A 149 -7.85 -13.24 1.70
N MET A 150 -8.34 -12.01 1.60
CA MET A 150 -7.57 -10.76 1.74
C MET A 150 -8.21 -9.84 2.80
N PRO A 151 -7.42 -9.17 3.62
CA PRO A 151 -5.96 -9.32 3.78
C PRO A 151 -5.59 -10.66 4.41
N ALA A 152 -4.38 -11.14 4.15
CA ALA A 152 -3.84 -12.37 4.77
C ALA A 152 -3.77 -12.26 6.30
N VAL A 153 -3.59 -11.04 6.81
CA VAL A 153 -3.64 -10.70 8.24
C VAL A 153 -4.83 -9.76 8.48
N PRO A 154 -5.83 -10.17 9.27
CA PRO A 154 -7.00 -9.35 9.54
C PRO A 154 -6.65 -7.99 10.18
N PRO A 155 -7.37 -6.91 9.84
CA PRO A 155 -7.16 -5.62 10.46
C PRO A 155 -7.58 -5.63 11.94
N LEU A 156 -6.84 -4.89 12.78
CA LEU A 156 -7.09 -4.75 14.21
C LEU A 156 -7.67 -3.36 14.49
N THR A 157 -8.89 -3.28 14.97
CA THR A 157 -9.61 -2.01 15.23
C THR A 157 -8.80 -1.06 16.12
N GLY A 158 -8.27 -1.53 17.23
CA GLY A 158 -7.46 -0.70 18.13
C GLY A 158 -6.17 -0.20 17.49
N LEU A 159 -5.60 -0.94 16.53
CA LEU A 159 -4.42 -0.49 15.78
C LEU A 159 -4.79 0.57 14.74
N ILE A 160 -5.94 0.41 14.07
CA ILE A 160 -6.48 1.41 13.14
C ILE A 160 -6.70 2.75 13.86
N GLU A 161 -7.31 2.71 15.05
CA GLU A 161 -7.58 3.90 15.86
C GLU A 161 -6.31 4.53 16.45
N GLY A 162 -5.33 3.70 16.82
CA GLY A 162 -4.08 4.11 17.45
C GLY A 162 -2.95 4.50 16.48
N GLU A 163 -3.07 4.19 15.19
CA GLU A 163 -1.99 4.33 14.21
C GLU A 163 -1.33 5.71 14.20
N GLU A 164 -2.14 6.76 14.11
CA GLU A 164 -1.63 8.15 14.06
C GLU A 164 -0.78 8.49 15.29
N SER A 165 -1.22 8.08 16.47
CA SER A 165 -0.48 8.30 17.72
C SER A 165 0.81 7.51 17.77
N ILE A 166 0.79 6.24 17.32
CA ILE A 166 1.98 5.37 17.29
C ILE A 166 3.01 5.95 16.31
N VAL A 167 2.59 6.29 15.09
CA VAL A 167 3.47 6.85 14.05
C VAL A 167 4.10 8.16 14.51
N ARG A 168 3.31 9.06 15.09
CA ARG A 168 3.81 10.32 15.64
C ARG A 168 4.83 10.08 16.74
N HIS A 169 4.51 9.29 17.75
CA HIS A 169 5.40 8.96 18.86
C HIS A 169 6.74 8.35 18.37
N MET A 170 6.68 7.42 17.43
CA MET A 170 7.89 6.83 16.85
C MET A 170 8.76 7.87 16.14
N ASN A 171 8.15 8.78 15.38
CA ASN A 171 8.87 9.82 14.65
C ASN A 171 9.42 10.95 15.56
N GLU A 172 8.76 11.24 16.67
CA GLU A 172 9.20 12.28 17.61
C GLU A 172 10.26 11.76 18.59
N ASP A 173 9.98 10.60 19.23
CA ASP A 173 10.75 10.12 20.38
C ASP A 173 11.69 8.94 20.05
N HIS A 174 11.49 8.25 18.93
CA HIS A 174 12.22 7.03 18.59
C HIS A 174 12.88 7.04 17.20
N ARG A 175 13.30 8.22 16.72
CA ARG A 175 13.94 8.38 15.39
C ARG A 175 15.14 7.46 15.21
N GLN A 176 15.97 7.29 16.24
CA GLN A 176 17.13 6.41 16.15
C GLN A 176 16.73 4.95 15.90
N ALA A 177 15.65 4.47 16.51
CA ALA A 177 15.15 3.12 16.27
C ALA A 177 14.72 2.94 14.81
N ILE A 178 14.03 3.94 14.22
CA ILE A 178 13.64 3.91 12.82
C ILE A 178 14.86 3.82 11.89
N GLN A 179 15.93 4.59 12.15
CA GLN A 179 17.17 4.50 11.36
C GLN A 179 17.80 3.10 11.47
N LEU A 180 17.79 2.51 12.66
CA LEU A 180 18.30 1.16 12.87
C LEU A 180 17.45 0.11 12.13
N TYR A 181 16.13 0.24 12.12
CA TYR A 181 15.25 -0.65 11.33
C TYR A 181 15.59 -0.58 9.85
N ALA A 182 15.68 0.61 9.28
CA ALA A 182 16.00 0.78 7.87
C ALA A 182 17.42 0.28 7.54
N GLY A 183 18.42 0.72 8.30
CA GLY A 183 19.83 0.42 8.00
C GLY A 183 20.24 -1.01 8.33
N LYS A 184 19.81 -1.54 9.47
CA LYS A 184 20.28 -2.85 9.95
C LYS A 184 19.37 -4.02 9.57
N LEU A 185 18.06 -3.83 9.60
CA LEU A 185 17.12 -4.92 9.27
C LEU A 185 16.79 -4.98 7.78
N LEU A 186 16.76 -3.83 7.11
CA LEU A 186 16.45 -3.77 5.67
C LEU A 186 17.68 -3.52 4.79
N GLY A 187 18.86 -3.21 5.36
CA GLY A 187 20.08 -2.92 4.61
C GLY A 187 20.00 -1.63 3.76
N LEU A 188 19.10 -0.73 4.09
CA LEU A 188 18.84 0.47 3.31
C LEU A 188 19.78 1.62 3.72
N PRO A 189 20.30 2.38 2.75
CA PRO A 189 21.15 3.54 3.03
C PRO A 189 20.34 4.73 3.56
N GLY A 190 21.04 5.69 4.18
CA GLY A 190 20.45 6.94 4.63
C GLY A 190 20.19 6.99 6.13
N SER A 191 19.81 8.18 6.62
CA SER A 191 19.66 8.48 8.05
C SER A 191 18.44 9.34 8.39
N ASN A 192 17.53 9.56 7.42
CA ASN A 192 16.34 10.40 7.59
C ASN A 192 15.05 9.62 7.31
N TRP A 193 15.06 8.33 7.63
CA TRP A 193 13.86 7.51 7.52
C TRP A 193 12.82 7.95 8.54
N THR A 194 11.56 7.98 8.11
CA THR A 194 10.39 8.23 8.95
C THR A 194 9.42 7.07 8.84
N MET A 195 8.71 6.80 9.90
CA MET A 195 7.61 5.84 9.90
C MET A 195 6.37 6.53 9.32
N THR A 196 5.69 5.89 8.37
CA THR A 196 4.51 6.43 7.69
C THR A 196 3.24 5.65 7.95
N GLY A 197 3.34 4.45 8.52
CA GLY A 197 2.21 3.61 8.85
C GLY A 197 2.61 2.40 9.68
N ILE A 198 1.62 1.80 10.31
CA ILE A 198 1.69 0.51 11.00
C ILE A 198 0.40 -0.24 10.75
N ASP A 199 0.50 -1.55 10.54
CA ASP A 199 -0.64 -2.47 10.54
C ASP A 199 -0.26 -3.77 11.28
N ALA A 200 -1.17 -4.73 11.31
CA ALA A 200 -0.94 -5.98 12.04
C ALA A 200 0.22 -6.82 11.49
N ALA A 201 0.65 -6.60 10.24
CA ALA A 201 1.72 -7.35 9.60
C ALA A 201 3.08 -6.65 9.61
N GLY A 202 3.16 -5.33 9.92
CA GLY A 202 4.43 -4.62 9.87
C GLY A 202 4.31 -3.09 9.90
N ILE A 203 5.43 -2.43 9.60
CA ILE A 203 5.53 -0.96 9.55
C ILE A 203 5.98 -0.50 8.17
N ASP A 204 5.51 0.69 7.80
CA ASP A 204 5.89 1.39 6.58
C ASP A 204 6.89 2.50 6.91
N LEU A 205 7.96 2.57 6.13
CA LEU A 205 9.01 3.56 6.26
C LEU A 205 9.15 4.36 4.97
N ARG A 206 9.60 5.62 5.10
CA ARG A 206 9.90 6.48 3.95
C ARG A 206 11.11 7.36 4.23
N GLN A 207 11.94 7.54 3.19
CA GLN A 207 12.97 8.56 3.14
C GLN A 207 12.98 9.18 1.73
N ALA A 208 12.69 10.47 1.62
CA ALA A 208 12.54 11.16 0.34
C ALA A 208 11.60 10.39 -0.62
N GLY A 209 12.05 10.07 -1.83
CA GLY A 209 11.29 9.30 -2.82
C GLY A 209 11.29 7.77 -2.61
N GLN A 210 11.99 7.26 -1.60
CA GLN A 210 12.10 5.83 -1.34
C GLN A 210 11.14 5.40 -0.24
N VAL A 211 10.41 4.31 -0.47
CA VAL A 211 9.57 3.64 0.53
C VAL A 211 10.14 2.28 0.86
N ALA A 212 9.88 1.82 2.07
CA ALA A 212 10.26 0.49 2.51
C ALA A 212 9.20 -0.07 3.45
N ARG A 213 9.10 -1.38 3.51
CA ARG A 213 8.25 -2.07 4.46
C ARG A 213 9.07 -3.06 5.28
N LEU A 214 8.92 -3.01 6.59
CA LEU A 214 9.49 -3.97 7.51
C LEU A 214 8.36 -4.80 8.11
N ALA A 215 8.31 -6.08 7.74
CA ALA A 215 7.34 -7.02 8.29
C ALA A 215 7.69 -7.36 9.75
N PHE A 216 6.69 -7.58 10.58
CA PHE A 216 6.88 -8.20 11.89
C PHE A 216 7.24 -9.68 11.71
N PRO A 217 8.06 -10.27 12.60
CA PRO A 217 8.38 -11.70 12.57
C PRO A 217 7.15 -12.60 12.67
N SER A 218 6.12 -12.11 13.36
CA SER A 218 4.78 -12.70 13.42
C SER A 218 3.76 -11.57 13.42
N PRO A 219 2.63 -11.73 12.74
CA PRO A 219 1.55 -10.74 12.78
C PRO A 219 1.07 -10.51 14.21
N LEU A 220 0.66 -9.27 14.48
CA LEU A 220 0.08 -8.90 15.77
C LEU A 220 -1.31 -9.53 15.92
N ALA A 221 -1.59 -10.07 17.10
CA ALA A 221 -2.92 -10.59 17.46
C ALA A 221 -3.80 -9.52 18.12
N SER A 222 -3.20 -8.45 18.65
CA SER A 222 -3.89 -7.30 19.25
C SER A 222 -3.12 -6.01 19.08
N ALA A 223 -3.78 -4.87 19.24
CA ALA A 223 -3.14 -3.56 19.19
C ALA A 223 -2.11 -3.35 20.32
N ASP A 224 -2.33 -3.96 21.47
CA ASP A 224 -1.44 -3.84 22.64
C ASP A 224 -0.06 -4.45 22.38
N GLU A 225 0.04 -5.39 21.44
CA GLU A 225 1.30 -6.02 21.07
C GLU A 225 2.22 -5.10 20.25
N ALA A 226 1.69 -4.01 19.66
CA ALA A 226 2.45 -3.14 18.76
C ALA A 226 3.75 -2.61 19.40
N ARG A 227 3.68 -2.14 20.67
CA ARG A 227 4.85 -1.68 21.40
C ARG A 227 5.88 -2.79 21.60
N GLY A 228 5.43 -3.98 21.97
CA GLY A 228 6.31 -5.15 22.16
C GLY A 228 7.00 -5.57 20.86
N ALA A 229 6.27 -5.56 19.75
CA ALA A 229 6.81 -5.89 18.42
C ALA A 229 7.88 -4.89 17.99
N LEU A 230 7.64 -3.58 18.12
CA LEU A 230 8.64 -2.55 17.83
C LEU A 230 9.90 -2.69 18.69
N ILE A 231 9.77 -2.99 20.00
CA ILE A 231 10.90 -3.26 20.86
C ILE A 231 11.66 -4.54 20.42
N SER A 232 10.94 -5.56 19.98
CA SER A 232 11.55 -6.81 19.51
C SER A 232 12.36 -6.61 18.23
N LEU A 233 11.88 -5.78 17.30
CA LEU A 233 12.66 -5.36 16.12
C LEU A 233 13.96 -4.66 16.53
N LEU A 234 13.93 -3.81 17.56
CA LEU A 234 15.14 -3.13 18.04
C LEU A 234 16.12 -4.08 18.70
N ARG A 235 15.65 -5.13 19.39
CA ARG A 235 16.50 -6.18 19.95
C ARG A 235 17.18 -6.99 18.84
N ALA A 236 16.44 -7.38 17.81
CA ALA A 236 17.02 -8.09 16.66
C ALA A 236 18.15 -7.33 15.95
N VAL A 237 18.14 -5.99 16.02
CA VAL A 237 19.26 -5.15 15.51
C VAL A 237 20.56 -5.34 16.34
N ARG A 238 20.44 -5.62 17.63
CA ARG A 238 21.61 -5.75 18.53
C ARG A 238 22.25 -7.12 18.48
N ASP A 239 21.48 -8.11 18.04
CA ASP A 239 21.90 -9.52 17.98
C ASP A 239 22.53 -9.88 16.60
N ASN A 240 22.43 -8.95 15.61
CA ASN A 240 23.06 -9.01 14.29
C ASN A 240 24.24 -8.04 14.18
#